data_9664aa33b0edf9cb8bfff1e89866a670
#
_entry.id   9664aa33b0edf9cb8bfff1e89866a670
#
_cell.length_a   1.000
_cell.length_b   1.000
_cell.length_c   1.000
_cell.angle_alpha   90.00
_cell.angle_beta   90.00
_cell.angle_gamma   90.00
#
_symmetry.space_group_name_H-M   'P 1'
#
loop_
_entity.id
_entity.type
_entity.pdbx_description
1 polymer ?
#
loop_
_entity_poly.entity_id
_entity_poly.type
_entity_poly.pdbx_seq_one_letter_code
_entity_poly.pdbx_strand_id
1 'polypeptide(L)'
;MIFERAGQPAQPSDLTDIDALVAAYYDLVPDPANPDQQEVFGTSGHRGSSLKAAFNEAHIAATTQAIVEYRAAQGVTGPLFIGKDTHGLSLPAWKTALEVLHAAGVSVYAERDDEYTPTPAVSRAIIVYNRDNSGPRA
;
A
#
# COMPACT_ATOMS: atom_id res chain seq x y z
N MET A 1 -21.90 -5.50 -23.31
CA MET A 1 -23.15 -6.00 -22.70
C MET A 1 -23.42 -5.12 -21.48
N ILE A 2 -24.59 -4.50 -21.39
CA ILE A 2 -24.97 -3.70 -20.22
C ILE A 2 -25.50 -4.67 -19.17
N PHE A 3 -25.01 -4.54 -17.93
CA PHE A 3 -25.50 -5.37 -16.82
C PHE A 3 -26.99 -5.10 -16.56
N GLU A 4 -27.79 -6.16 -16.42
CA GLU A 4 -29.26 -6.08 -16.35
C GLU A 4 -29.76 -5.11 -15.25
N ARG A 5 -29.03 -5.05 -14.13
CA ARG A 5 -29.35 -4.15 -12.99
C ARG A 5 -28.60 -2.82 -13.00
N ALA A 6 -27.99 -2.45 -14.13
CA ALA A 6 -27.30 -1.17 -14.22
C ALA A 6 -28.25 0.00 -13.92
N GLY A 7 -27.85 0.89 -13.03
CA GLY A 7 -28.67 2.04 -12.58
C GLY A 7 -29.67 1.73 -11.46
N GLN A 8 -29.74 0.49 -10.98
CA GLN A 8 -30.52 0.12 -9.81
C GLN A 8 -29.67 0.24 -8.53
N PRO A 9 -30.30 0.46 -7.36
CA PRO A 9 -29.61 0.44 -6.08
C PRO A 9 -28.90 -0.91 -5.86
N ALA A 10 -27.70 -0.87 -5.29
CA ALA A 10 -26.95 -2.08 -4.94
C ALA A 10 -27.73 -2.93 -3.91
N GLN A 11 -27.71 -4.23 -4.09
CA GLN A 11 -28.25 -5.20 -3.14
C GLN A 11 -27.14 -5.66 -2.18
N PRO A 12 -27.46 -6.22 -1.00
CA PRO A 12 -26.45 -6.74 -0.09
C PRO A 12 -25.49 -7.75 -0.74
N SER A 13 -25.96 -8.55 -1.70
CA SER A 13 -25.14 -9.50 -2.44
C SER A 13 -24.15 -8.86 -3.43
N ASP A 14 -24.29 -7.56 -3.71
CA ASP A 14 -23.38 -6.81 -4.57
C ASP A 14 -22.24 -6.17 -3.78
N LEU A 15 -22.34 -6.15 -2.45
CA LEU A 15 -21.34 -5.53 -1.58
C LEU A 15 -20.19 -6.50 -1.32
N THR A 16 -18.98 -5.95 -1.27
CA THR A 16 -17.80 -6.72 -0.88
C THR A 16 -17.85 -7.02 0.62
N ASP A 17 -17.63 -8.28 0.98
CA ASP A 17 -17.41 -8.67 2.37
C ASP A 17 -16.02 -8.17 2.81
N ILE A 18 -16.00 -7.13 3.61
CA ILE A 18 -14.76 -6.48 4.06
C ILE A 18 -14.02 -7.36 5.06
N ASP A 19 -14.72 -8.08 5.91
CA ASP A 19 -14.09 -8.98 6.89
C ASP A 19 -13.38 -10.13 6.19
N ALA A 20 -14.04 -10.74 5.20
CA ALA A 20 -13.42 -11.77 4.36
C ALA A 20 -12.24 -11.21 3.56
N LEU A 21 -12.33 -9.98 3.05
CA LEU A 21 -11.26 -9.32 2.31
C LEU A 21 -10.02 -9.12 3.21
N VAL A 22 -10.22 -8.64 4.44
CA VAL A 22 -9.13 -8.42 5.40
C VAL A 22 -8.57 -9.75 5.91
N ALA A 23 -9.40 -10.75 6.20
CA ALA A 23 -8.93 -12.06 6.60
C ALA A 23 -8.04 -12.68 5.49
N ALA A 24 -8.49 -12.66 4.24
CA ALA A 24 -7.71 -13.15 3.11
C ALA A 24 -6.37 -12.42 2.92
N TYR A 25 -6.27 -11.16 3.32
CA TYR A 25 -5.01 -10.41 3.27
C TYR A 25 -3.92 -11.07 4.10
N TYR A 26 -4.25 -11.56 5.29
CA TYR A 26 -3.30 -12.21 6.20
C TYR A 26 -3.19 -13.73 5.97
N ASP A 27 -4.29 -14.39 5.63
CA ASP A 27 -4.38 -15.85 5.62
C ASP A 27 -3.94 -16.48 4.30
N LEU A 28 -4.11 -15.78 3.17
CA LEU A 28 -3.73 -16.31 1.86
C LEU A 28 -2.29 -15.95 1.51
N VAL A 29 -1.50 -16.99 1.25
CA VAL A 29 -0.12 -16.86 0.79
C VAL A 29 -0.10 -16.94 -0.74
N PRO A 30 0.41 -15.91 -1.45
CA PRO A 30 0.50 -15.95 -2.90
C PRO A 30 1.48 -17.04 -3.38
N ASP A 31 1.11 -17.71 -4.47
CA ASP A 31 2.00 -18.64 -5.17
C ASP A 31 2.87 -17.87 -6.17
N PRO A 32 4.20 -17.77 -5.95
CA PRO A 32 5.08 -17.04 -6.84
C PRO A 32 5.21 -17.67 -8.23
N ALA A 33 4.77 -18.92 -8.42
CA ALA A 33 4.73 -19.55 -9.73
C ALA A 33 3.46 -19.20 -10.53
N ASN A 34 2.43 -18.63 -9.89
CA ASN A 34 1.20 -18.22 -10.54
C ASN A 34 1.31 -16.76 -11.00
N PRO A 35 1.31 -16.47 -12.32
CA PRO A 35 1.42 -15.09 -12.83
C PRO A 35 0.33 -14.15 -12.33
N ASP A 36 -0.88 -14.66 -12.05
CA ASP A 36 -2.01 -13.84 -11.57
C ASP A 36 -1.86 -13.44 -10.09
N GLN A 37 -0.90 -14.02 -9.39
CA GLN A 37 -0.60 -13.77 -7.99
C GLN A 37 0.78 -13.10 -7.78
N GLN A 38 1.46 -12.77 -8.87
CA GLN A 38 2.74 -12.04 -8.79
C GLN A 38 2.52 -10.54 -8.60
N GLU A 39 3.54 -9.88 -8.08
CA GLU A 39 3.57 -8.43 -8.05
C GLU A 39 3.73 -7.88 -9.46
N VAL A 40 2.71 -7.18 -9.93
CA VAL A 40 2.73 -6.50 -11.22
C VAL A 40 2.58 -5.00 -10.99
N PHE A 41 3.66 -4.27 -11.20
CA PHE A 41 3.63 -2.82 -11.17
C PHE A 41 3.16 -2.28 -12.53
N GLY A 42 1.98 -1.65 -12.51
CA GLY A 42 1.51 -0.83 -13.61
C GLY A 42 2.13 0.57 -13.56
N THR A 43 1.41 1.55 -14.06
CA THR A 43 1.87 2.96 -14.13
C THR A 43 2.12 3.59 -12.76
N SER A 44 1.42 3.16 -11.71
CA SER A 44 1.38 3.84 -10.40
C SER A 44 1.45 2.89 -9.21
N GLY A 45 1.80 1.64 -9.41
CA GLY A 45 1.95 0.68 -8.34
C GLY A 45 1.29 -0.67 -8.60
N HIS A 46 1.43 -1.57 -7.65
CA HIS A 46 0.82 -2.90 -7.64
C HIS A 46 -0.66 -2.80 -7.25
N ARG A 47 -1.51 -3.57 -7.93
CA ARG A 47 -2.95 -3.64 -7.68
C ARG A 47 -3.43 -5.07 -7.77
N GLY A 48 -4.32 -5.45 -6.85
CA GLY A 48 -4.87 -6.79 -6.81
C GLY A 48 -5.99 -6.90 -5.77
N SER A 49 -6.48 -8.13 -5.59
CA SER A 49 -7.44 -8.45 -4.53
C SER A 49 -6.86 -9.53 -3.63
N SER A 50 -6.99 -9.36 -2.32
CA SER A 50 -6.57 -10.37 -1.35
C SER A 50 -7.32 -11.68 -1.50
N LEU A 51 -8.61 -11.63 -1.86
CA LEU A 51 -9.43 -12.81 -2.14
C LEU A 51 -8.91 -13.68 -3.30
N LYS A 52 -8.02 -13.12 -4.13
CA LYS A 52 -7.38 -13.83 -5.25
C LYS A 52 -5.89 -14.10 -4.99
N ALA A 53 -5.42 -13.92 -3.77
CA ALA A 53 -4.01 -13.98 -3.40
C ALA A 53 -3.11 -13.09 -4.30
N ALA A 54 -3.63 -11.95 -4.76
CA ALA A 54 -2.95 -11.01 -5.64
C ALA A 54 -2.67 -9.63 -4.98
N PHE A 55 -3.04 -9.45 -3.71
CA PHE A 55 -2.69 -8.29 -2.89
C PHE A 55 -2.78 -8.69 -1.42
N ASN A 56 -1.73 -9.29 -0.89
CA ASN A 56 -1.68 -9.88 0.44
C ASN A 56 -0.50 -9.34 1.24
N GLU A 57 -0.42 -9.67 2.51
CA GLU A 57 0.66 -9.24 3.41
C GLU A 57 2.04 -9.50 2.83
N ALA A 58 2.27 -10.69 2.24
CA ALA A 58 3.54 -11.05 1.64
C ALA A 58 3.96 -10.08 0.51
N HIS A 59 3.04 -9.64 -0.34
CA HIS A 59 3.32 -8.65 -1.39
C HIS A 59 3.76 -7.31 -0.79
N ILE A 60 3.05 -6.84 0.23
CA ILE A 60 3.36 -5.55 0.86
C ILE A 60 4.70 -5.63 1.59
N ALA A 61 4.97 -6.74 2.28
CA ALA A 61 6.25 -6.94 2.95
C ALA A 61 7.41 -6.97 1.94
N ALA A 62 7.29 -7.74 0.85
CA ALA A 62 8.31 -7.83 -0.19
C ALA A 62 8.53 -6.48 -0.89
N THR A 63 7.44 -5.78 -1.29
CA THR A 63 7.53 -4.46 -1.92
C THR A 63 8.20 -3.45 -0.99
N THR A 64 7.83 -3.44 0.29
CA THR A 64 8.40 -2.49 1.25
C THR A 64 9.87 -2.81 1.51
N GLN A 65 10.24 -4.07 1.60
CA GLN A 65 11.63 -4.49 1.72
C GLN A 65 12.46 -4.06 0.50
N ALA A 66 11.93 -4.24 -0.71
CA ALA A 66 12.58 -3.77 -1.94
C ALA A 66 12.79 -2.24 -1.95
N ILE A 67 11.83 -1.48 -1.42
CA ILE A 67 11.96 -0.02 -1.24
C ILE A 67 13.10 0.31 -0.26
N VAL A 68 13.19 -0.40 0.85
CA VAL A 68 14.28 -0.22 1.83
C VAL A 68 15.65 -0.46 1.17
N GLU A 69 15.80 -1.57 0.45
CA GLU A 69 17.04 -1.93 -0.24
C GLU A 69 17.40 -0.93 -1.33
N TYR A 70 16.43 -0.50 -2.13
CA TYR A 70 16.64 0.52 -3.16
C TYR A 70 17.09 1.85 -2.56
N ARG A 71 16.44 2.32 -1.49
CA ARG A 71 16.84 3.54 -0.78
C ARG A 71 18.26 3.46 -0.25
N ALA A 72 18.61 2.34 0.37
CA ALA A 72 19.98 2.10 0.84
C ALA A 72 21.01 2.13 -0.28
N ALA A 73 20.72 1.47 -1.41
CA ALA A 73 21.57 1.46 -2.59
C ALA A 73 21.75 2.85 -3.23
N GLN A 74 20.72 3.71 -3.14
CA GLN A 74 20.76 5.08 -3.64
C GLN A 74 21.31 6.10 -2.61
N GLY A 75 21.67 5.66 -1.41
CA GLY A 75 22.14 6.55 -0.33
C GLY A 75 21.04 7.48 0.20
N VAL A 76 19.78 7.14 0.06
CA VAL A 76 18.64 7.91 0.57
C VAL A 76 18.44 7.57 2.04
N THR A 77 18.84 8.47 2.94
CA THR A 77 18.86 8.26 4.40
C THR A 77 17.87 9.14 5.16
N GLY A 78 17.15 10.03 4.49
CA GLY A 78 16.11 10.85 5.09
C GLY A 78 14.83 10.07 5.38
N PRO A 79 13.78 10.71 5.90
CA PRO A 79 12.54 10.03 6.24
C PRO A 79 11.80 9.53 4.99
N LEU A 80 11.01 8.47 5.16
CA LEU A 80 10.04 8.00 4.18
C LEU A 80 8.66 8.56 4.53
N PHE A 81 7.96 9.12 3.55
CA PHE A 81 6.59 9.59 3.71
C PHE A 81 5.61 8.52 3.24
N ILE A 82 4.66 8.15 4.09
CA ILE A 82 3.65 7.15 3.78
C ILE A 82 2.25 7.70 4.09
N GLY A 83 1.31 7.41 3.23
CA GLY A 83 -0.11 7.70 3.43
C GLY A 83 -0.96 6.48 3.12
N LYS A 84 -2.23 6.53 3.49
CA LYS A 84 -3.24 5.54 3.15
C LYS A 84 -4.51 6.22 2.63
N ASP A 85 -5.26 5.51 1.81
CA ASP A 85 -6.59 5.91 1.33
C ASP A 85 -7.70 5.17 2.08
N THR A 86 -8.94 5.29 1.61
CA THR A 86 -10.13 4.71 2.24
C THR A 86 -10.44 3.27 1.80
N HIS A 87 -9.58 2.62 1.00
CA HIS A 87 -9.80 1.23 0.58
C HIS A 87 -9.70 0.29 1.78
N GLY A 88 -10.51 -0.78 1.79
CA GLY A 88 -10.57 -1.74 2.91
C GLY A 88 -9.23 -2.39 3.27
N LEU A 89 -8.31 -2.54 2.31
CA LEU A 89 -6.97 -3.08 2.55
C LEU A 89 -5.89 -2.01 2.84
N SER A 90 -6.21 -0.73 2.75
CA SER A 90 -5.20 0.32 2.95
C SER A 90 -4.64 0.34 4.37
N LEU A 91 -5.47 0.12 5.37
CA LEU A 91 -5.00 0.06 6.76
C LEU A 91 -4.14 -1.19 7.04
N PRO A 92 -4.54 -2.43 6.68
CA PRO A 92 -3.67 -3.59 6.79
C PRO A 92 -2.34 -3.42 6.07
N ALA A 93 -2.36 -2.97 4.81
CA ALA A 93 -1.15 -2.75 4.03
C ALA A 93 -0.22 -1.68 4.65
N TRP A 94 -0.79 -0.59 5.15
CA TRP A 94 -0.05 0.46 5.83
C TRP A 94 0.63 -0.05 7.10
N LYS A 95 -0.05 -0.89 7.90
CA LYS A 95 0.53 -1.52 9.10
C LYS A 95 1.71 -2.42 8.74
N THR A 96 1.54 -3.35 7.80
CA THR A 96 2.60 -4.22 7.34
C THR A 96 3.81 -3.43 6.82
N ALA A 97 3.57 -2.37 6.04
CA ALA A 97 4.65 -1.51 5.56
C ALA A 97 5.39 -0.81 6.72
N LEU A 98 4.68 -0.29 7.72
CA LEU A 98 5.31 0.31 8.90
C LEU A 98 6.16 -0.67 9.70
N GLU A 99 5.71 -1.91 9.85
CA GLU A 99 6.45 -2.96 10.56
C GLU A 99 7.78 -3.25 9.87
N VAL A 100 7.77 -3.41 8.54
CA VAL A 100 9.00 -3.63 7.75
C VAL A 100 9.93 -2.42 7.82
N LEU A 101 9.40 -1.21 7.64
CA LEU A 101 10.19 0.03 7.71
C LEU A 101 10.80 0.24 9.10
N HIS A 102 10.04 -0.04 10.15
CA HIS A 102 10.52 0.05 11.53
C HIS A 102 11.63 -0.96 11.80
N ALA A 103 11.44 -2.22 11.39
CA ALA A 103 12.46 -3.26 11.52
C ALA A 103 13.75 -2.92 10.78
N ALA A 104 13.64 -2.22 9.65
CA ALA A 104 14.79 -1.73 8.87
C ALA A 104 15.41 -0.42 9.42
N GLY A 105 14.88 0.15 10.51
CA GLY A 105 15.37 1.41 11.08
C GLY A 105 15.08 2.65 10.24
N VAL A 106 14.13 2.60 9.33
CA VAL A 106 13.75 3.74 8.50
C VAL A 106 12.85 4.69 9.27
N SER A 107 13.23 5.96 9.35
CA SER A 107 12.35 7.00 9.89
C SER A 107 11.16 7.23 8.97
N VAL A 108 9.95 7.23 9.53
CA VAL A 108 8.72 7.37 8.75
C VAL A 108 7.93 8.61 9.19
N TYR A 109 7.43 9.36 8.21
CA TYR A 109 6.44 10.41 8.41
C TYR A 109 5.10 9.92 7.86
N ALA A 110 4.11 9.86 8.73
CA ALA A 110 2.75 9.46 8.44
C ALA A 110 1.77 10.51 8.95
N GLU A 111 0.53 10.47 8.48
CA GLU A 111 -0.52 11.37 8.94
C GLU A 111 -0.80 11.14 10.43
N ARG A 112 -1.06 12.25 11.14
CA ARG A 112 -1.45 12.20 12.53
C ARG A 112 -2.88 11.68 12.66
N ASP A 113 -3.19 11.09 13.80
CA ASP A 113 -4.55 10.68 14.17
C ASP A 113 -5.20 9.65 13.23
N ASP A 114 -4.38 8.86 12.54
CA ASP A 114 -4.81 7.76 11.66
C ASP A 114 -5.68 8.20 10.46
N GLU A 115 -5.51 9.43 10.00
CA GLU A 115 -6.28 9.99 8.89
C GLU A 115 -5.80 9.49 7.51
N TYR A 116 -6.61 9.78 6.49
CA TYR A 116 -6.31 9.45 5.09
C TYR A 116 -5.55 10.59 4.42
N THR A 117 -4.58 10.22 3.58
CA THR A 117 -3.72 11.21 2.90
C THR A 117 -3.80 11.03 1.38
N PRO A 118 -4.30 12.02 0.65
CA PRO A 118 -4.28 11.99 -0.81
C PRO A 118 -2.84 11.95 -1.35
N THR A 119 -2.61 11.18 -2.41
CA THR A 119 -1.28 11.05 -3.06
C THR A 119 -0.61 12.40 -3.36
N PRO A 120 -1.32 13.44 -3.86
CA PRO A 120 -0.70 14.75 -4.07
C PRO A 120 -0.21 15.42 -2.79
N ALA A 121 -0.85 15.17 -1.65
CA ALA A 121 -0.42 15.71 -0.36
C ALA A 121 0.90 15.05 0.09
N VAL A 122 1.04 13.72 -0.05
CA VAL A 122 2.29 13.02 0.23
C VAL A 122 3.42 13.56 -0.65
N SER A 123 3.19 13.65 -1.97
CA SER A 123 4.17 14.21 -2.91
C SER A 123 4.58 15.63 -2.53
N ARG A 124 3.61 16.48 -2.18
CA ARG A 124 3.89 17.85 -1.73
C ARG A 124 4.71 17.89 -0.44
N ALA A 125 4.40 17.01 0.51
CA ALA A 125 5.12 16.93 1.79
C ALA A 125 6.61 16.59 1.57
N ILE A 126 6.92 15.63 0.68
CA ILE A 126 8.29 15.27 0.31
C ILE A 126 9.03 16.48 -0.30
N ILE A 127 8.39 17.19 -1.24
CA ILE A 127 9.00 18.38 -1.88
C ILE A 127 9.29 19.47 -0.85
N VAL A 128 8.33 19.73 0.03
CA VAL A 128 8.50 20.77 1.09
C VAL A 128 9.59 20.37 2.06
N TYR A 129 9.59 19.12 2.51
CA TYR A 129 10.65 18.60 3.39
C TYR A 129 12.03 18.78 2.76
N ASN A 130 12.20 18.35 1.52
CA ASN A 130 13.49 18.42 0.82
C ASN A 130 13.94 19.86 0.51
N ARG A 131 13.01 20.81 0.40
CA ARG A 131 13.30 22.24 0.23
C ARG A 131 13.75 22.89 1.53
N ASP A 132 13.06 22.58 2.62
CA ASP A 132 13.18 23.34 3.88
C ASP A 132 14.21 22.71 4.86
N ASN A 133 14.73 21.53 4.54
CA ASN A 133 15.73 20.83 5.35
C ASN A 133 17.05 20.71 4.60
N SER A 134 18.14 21.04 5.29
CA SER A 134 19.52 20.87 4.79
C SER A 134 20.11 19.49 5.08
N GLY A 135 19.37 18.63 5.78
CA GLY A 135 19.76 17.28 6.13
C GLY A 135 19.52 16.24 5.00
N PRO A 136 19.54 14.96 5.34
CA PRO A 136 19.27 13.90 4.35
C PRO A 136 17.90 14.07 3.70
N ARG A 137 17.84 13.85 2.39
CA ARG A 137 16.59 13.94 1.61
C ARG A 137 15.68 12.74 1.86
N ALA A 138 14.38 13.03 1.83
CA ALA A 138 13.31 12.02 1.85
C ALA A 138 13.23 11.26 0.53
#